data_5aa9140629ce4236078cfbff466c8236
#
_entry.id   5aa9140629ce4236078cfbff466c8236
#
_cell.length_a   1.000
_cell.length_b   1.000
_cell.length_c   1.000
_cell.angle_alpha   90.00
_cell.angle_beta   90.00
_cell.angle_gamma   90.00
#
_symmetry.space_group_name_H-M   'P 1'
#
loop_
_entity.id
_entity.type
_entity.pdbx_description
1 polymer ?
#
loop_
_entity_poly.entity_id
_entity_poly.type
_entity_poly.pdbx_seq_one_letter_code
_entity_poly.pdbx_strand_id
1 'polypeptide(L)'
;MVSLKRLAIAGLSVGLLFHRAPGLAAQDAAQADSQVAAPTVSMLQVAAPVATDPDPRILPPQIAHWIPRPDTLPCPDCHPPKRFWVAAGELMVVQLIPFTVNRFVRNAKWARISLDSWEENLENPWVFDNDAFVNNQFSHPYHGSLYFNTARTNGYSFWQSAPWAFAGSLMWELFFERWPPAPNDFIATSMGGITLGETLYRLSSLTLDNTATGSERTWREIGATLLNPVRGFNRLVRGQMNDITANPADWRPSVIQGAVDIGFRHASGTSSLYGSGSKDQFFSEFRLWYGDMVDDLRKAPFSHFDFMAQLASSNRGSALAVLRSNGTLGGWTLGEGQTSKHQIGVLMNYDYFSNPAYEYGAQSISAGLISRWKRPGRFSTRLEILPRVVVMGATLSDVVSPMTGRDYDFGPGVGVTARLILSWQGRGRIETGYVNSYIKTVNGADSEHFEDALGIEGRVRLLKRLGAGVRYVNYHRNSYYKGFPDVRVNSPQLMFFGSLAIPEWKADD
;
A
#
# COMPACT_ATOMS: atom_id res chain seq x y z
N MET A 1 -18.88 -32.39 -5.40
CA MET A 1 -19.21 -31.84 -4.06
C MET A 1 -17.92 -31.66 -3.30
N VAL A 2 -17.31 -30.48 -3.37
CA VAL A 2 -16.08 -30.12 -2.63
C VAL A 2 -16.54 -29.56 -1.30
N SER A 3 -16.04 -30.18 -0.23
CA SER A 3 -16.43 -29.92 1.17
C SER A 3 -16.29 -28.46 1.56
N LEU A 4 -17.36 -27.83 2.02
CA LEU A 4 -17.44 -26.47 2.57
C LEU A 4 -16.41 -26.15 3.68
N LYS A 5 -15.72 -27.14 4.23
CA LYS A 5 -14.71 -26.95 5.29
C LYS A 5 -13.38 -26.33 4.80
N ARG A 6 -13.08 -26.31 3.50
CA ARG A 6 -11.86 -25.70 2.94
C ARG A 6 -12.00 -24.22 2.56
N LEU A 7 -13.23 -23.72 2.43
CA LEU A 7 -13.47 -22.30 2.07
C LEU A 7 -13.34 -21.33 3.26
N ALA A 8 -13.48 -21.79 4.50
CA ALA A 8 -13.46 -20.94 5.68
C ALA A 8 -12.05 -20.49 6.12
N ILE A 9 -10.99 -21.15 5.65
CA ILE A 9 -9.62 -20.94 6.17
C ILE A 9 -8.88 -19.82 5.42
N ALA A 10 -9.18 -19.58 4.15
CA ALA A 10 -8.49 -18.58 3.34
C ALA A 10 -8.90 -17.14 3.64
N GLY A 11 -10.13 -16.90 4.10
CA GLY A 11 -10.65 -15.56 4.41
C GLY A 11 -10.31 -15.07 5.81
N LEU A 12 -10.00 -15.96 6.75
CA LEU A 12 -9.76 -15.60 8.15
C LEU A 12 -8.34 -15.11 8.47
N SER A 13 -7.36 -15.40 7.60
CA SER A 13 -5.95 -15.19 7.93
C SER A 13 -5.50 -13.73 7.88
N VAL A 14 -6.17 -12.86 7.17
CA VAL A 14 -5.78 -11.44 7.02
C VAL A 14 -6.32 -10.58 8.16
N GLY A 15 -7.44 -10.96 8.77
CA GLY A 15 -8.04 -10.20 9.88
C GLY A 15 -7.43 -10.49 11.26
N LEU A 16 -6.67 -11.58 11.42
CA LEU A 16 -6.14 -12.03 12.72
C LEU A 16 -4.76 -11.48 13.08
N LEU A 17 -4.05 -10.85 12.14
CA LEU A 17 -2.70 -10.30 12.39
C LEU A 17 -2.69 -8.97 13.17
N PHE A 18 -3.83 -8.35 13.44
CA PHE A 18 -3.87 -6.98 13.97
C PHE A 18 -4.53 -6.78 15.34
N HIS A 19 -4.89 -7.85 16.07
CA HIS A 19 -5.49 -7.67 17.41
C HIS A 19 -4.92 -8.63 18.44
N ARG A 20 -3.81 -8.25 19.05
CA ARG A 20 -3.47 -8.59 20.42
C ARG A 20 -3.01 -7.33 21.14
N ALA A 21 -3.88 -6.79 21.98
CA ALA A 21 -3.52 -5.86 23.03
C ALA A 21 -2.87 -6.64 24.19
N PRO A 22 -1.89 -6.06 24.89
CA PRO A 22 -1.15 -6.75 25.93
C PRO A 22 -1.88 -6.66 27.27
N GLY A 23 -1.94 -7.78 27.96
CA GLY A 23 -2.29 -7.86 29.37
C GLY A 23 -1.39 -8.85 30.07
N LEU A 24 -0.44 -8.31 30.86
CA LEU A 24 0.17 -8.80 32.11
C LEU A 24 0.59 -10.28 32.24
N ALA A 25 1.85 -10.53 32.44
CA ALA A 25 2.48 -10.91 33.69
C ALA A 25 3.84 -11.55 33.44
N ALA A 26 4.84 -11.07 34.18
CA ALA A 26 6.14 -11.64 34.31
C ALA A 26 6.08 -12.86 35.25
N GLN A 27 6.92 -13.84 35.02
CA GLN A 27 7.74 -14.49 36.07
C GLN A 27 8.64 -15.59 35.51
N ASP A 28 9.91 -15.43 35.79
CA ASP A 28 11.01 -16.33 36.08
C ASP A 28 10.93 -17.82 35.66
N ALA A 29 11.99 -18.31 34.99
CA ALA A 29 12.88 -19.38 35.53
C ALA A 29 14.00 -19.73 34.52
N ALA A 30 15.19 -19.50 35.01
CA ALA A 30 16.34 -20.40 35.15
C ALA A 30 16.82 -21.25 33.95
N GLN A 31 18.08 -20.97 33.62
CA GLN A 31 19.20 -21.78 33.13
C GLN A 31 19.04 -23.31 33.09
N ALA A 32 19.36 -23.86 31.92
CA ALA A 32 20.06 -25.15 31.84
C ALA A 32 20.99 -25.18 30.63
N ASP A 33 22.27 -25.29 30.93
CA ASP A 33 23.38 -25.60 30.04
C ASP A 33 23.21 -27.02 29.44
N SER A 34 23.42 -27.16 28.12
CA SER A 34 23.94 -28.43 27.60
C SER A 34 24.65 -28.21 26.25
N GLN A 35 25.95 -28.34 26.31
CA GLN A 35 26.85 -28.47 25.15
C GLN A 35 26.52 -29.76 24.40
N VAL A 36 26.31 -29.66 23.09
CA VAL A 36 26.37 -30.80 22.18
C VAL A 36 27.31 -30.43 21.03
N ALA A 37 28.35 -31.26 20.90
CA ALA A 37 29.42 -31.16 19.94
C ALA A 37 28.91 -31.33 18.49
N ALA A 38 29.43 -30.53 17.57
CA ALA A 38 29.21 -30.64 16.13
C ALA A 38 30.05 -31.81 15.55
N PRO A 39 29.49 -32.61 14.66
CA PRO A 39 30.28 -33.57 13.89
C PRO A 39 30.88 -32.89 12.67
N THR A 40 32.17 -33.06 12.50
CA THR A 40 32.96 -32.70 11.32
C THR A 40 32.54 -33.58 10.14
N VAL A 41 31.99 -32.99 9.08
CA VAL A 41 31.72 -33.72 7.83
C VAL A 41 32.81 -33.37 6.81
N SER A 42 33.57 -34.39 6.46
CA SER A 42 34.60 -34.39 5.40
C SER A 42 33.99 -34.09 4.04
N MET A 43 34.54 -33.10 3.33
CA MET A 43 34.20 -32.82 1.93
C MET A 43 34.72 -33.95 1.01
N LEU A 44 33.78 -34.73 0.51
CA LEU A 44 34.01 -35.53 -0.69
C LEU A 44 33.78 -34.62 -1.92
N GLN A 45 34.84 -34.29 -2.63
CA GLN A 45 34.77 -33.67 -3.96
C GLN A 45 34.20 -34.68 -4.94
N VAL A 46 32.90 -34.52 -5.28
CA VAL A 46 32.34 -35.17 -6.44
C VAL A 46 32.50 -34.25 -7.65
N ALA A 47 33.35 -34.67 -8.60
CA ALA A 47 33.49 -34.01 -9.89
C ALA A 47 32.12 -33.94 -10.58
N ALA A 48 31.70 -32.74 -10.96
CA ALA A 48 30.48 -32.53 -11.74
C ALA A 48 30.71 -33.13 -13.15
N PRO A 49 29.73 -33.92 -13.66
CA PRO A 49 29.82 -34.34 -15.07
C PRO A 49 29.64 -33.09 -15.95
N VAL A 50 30.54 -32.96 -16.92
CA VAL A 50 30.44 -31.99 -18.01
C VAL A 50 29.13 -32.29 -18.74
N ALA A 51 28.16 -31.38 -18.67
CA ALA A 51 26.95 -31.45 -19.47
C ALA A 51 27.36 -31.23 -20.96
N THR A 52 27.45 -32.31 -21.69
CA THR A 52 27.45 -32.26 -23.17
C THR A 52 26.04 -31.85 -23.57
N ASP A 53 25.91 -30.78 -24.36
CA ASP A 53 24.66 -30.38 -25.00
C ASP A 53 24.00 -31.61 -25.66
N PRO A 54 22.73 -31.92 -25.35
CA PRO A 54 22.04 -33.02 -25.99
C PRO A 54 21.90 -32.72 -27.49
N ASP A 55 22.41 -33.61 -28.35
CA ASP A 55 22.22 -33.53 -29.80
C ASP A 55 20.71 -33.36 -30.12
N PRO A 56 20.28 -32.27 -30.76
CA PRO A 56 18.89 -31.99 -31.06
C PRO A 56 18.21 -33.05 -31.97
N ARG A 57 18.94 -34.04 -32.40
CA ARG A 57 18.40 -35.16 -33.21
C ARG A 57 17.90 -36.37 -32.41
N ILE A 58 18.05 -36.37 -31.07
CA ILE A 58 17.71 -37.51 -30.21
C ILE A 58 16.32 -37.36 -29.55
N LEU A 59 15.65 -36.22 -29.67
CA LEU A 59 14.26 -36.08 -29.19
C LEU A 59 13.30 -36.61 -30.24
N PRO A 60 12.40 -37.55 -29.88
CA PRO A 60 11.41 -38.04 -30.84
C PRO A 60 10.52 -36.87 -31.34
N PRO A 61 10.26 -36.77 -32.65
CA PRO A 61 9.57 -35.62 -33.26
C PRO A 61 8.18 -35.30 -32.71
N GLN A 62 7.61 -36.16 -31.88
CA GLN A 62 6.26 -36.00 -31.34
C GLN A 62 6.16 -35.15 -30.05
N ILE A 63 7.26 -34.88 -29.37
CA ILE A 63 7.24 -34.05 -28.14
C ILE A 63 7.34 -32.56 -28.45
N ALA A 64 7.95 -32.19 -29.58
CA ALA A 64 8.11 -30.80 -29.99
C ALA A 64 6.80 -30.09 -30.40
N HIS A 65 5.74 -30.82 -30.65
CA HIS A 65 4.45 -30.26 -31.08
C HIS A 65 3.49 -29.88 -29.91
N TRP A 66 3.83 -30.15 -28.66
CA TRP A 66 2.94 -29.96 -27.52
C TRP A 66 3.27 -28.77 -26.62
N ILE A 67 4.31 -28.02 -26.88
CA ILE A 67 4.57 -26.75 -26.18
C ILE A 67 3.99 -25.65 -27.07
N PRO A 68 2.81 -25.07 -26.73
CA PRO A 68 2.26 -23.95 -27.47
C PRO A 68 3.31 -22.82 -27.49
N ARG A 69 3.57 -22.24 -28.65
CA ARG A 69 4.39 -21.02 -28.70
C ARG A 69 3.66 -19.93 -27.90
N PRO A 70 4.39 -19.06 -27.16
CA PRO A 70 3.76 -18.00 -26.37
C PRO A 70 2.73 -17.17 -27.13
N ASP A 71 2.94 -16.97 -28.41
CA ASP A 71 2.11 -16.19 -29.34
C ASP A 71 0.78 -16.88 -29.69
N THR A 72 0.61 -18.18 -29.38
CA THR A 72 -0.61 -18.97 -29.69
C THR A 72 -1.45 -19.27 -28.45
N LEU A 73 -1.00 -18.91 -27.26
CA LEU A 73 -1.75 -19.14 -26.04
C LEU A 73 -2.99 -18.22 -25.98
N PRO A 74 -4.16 -18.74 -25.59
CA PRO A 74 -5.32 -17.91 -25.37
C PRO A 74 -5.05 -16.90 -24.24
N CYS A 75 -5.60 -15.69 -24.35
CA CYS A 75 -5.48 -14.65 -23.32
C CYS A 75 -6.87 -14.21 -22.83
N PRO A 76 -7.52 -14.99 -21.95
CA PRO A 76 -8.83 -14.63 -21.42
C PRO A 76 -8.83 -13.35 -20.60
N ASP A 77 -7.69 -13.02 -19.97
CA ASP A 77 -7.51 -11.83 -19.16
C ASP A 77 -7.14 -10.57 -19.98
N CYS A 78 -6.85 -10.70 -21.31
CA CYS A 78 -6.57 -9.55 -22.17
C CYS A 78 -7.81 -8.68 -22.41
N HIS A 79 -8.98 -9.29 -22.54
CA HIS A 79 -10.25 -8.61 -22.75
C HIS A 79 -11.35 -9.27 -21.91
N PRO A 80 -11.27 -9.18 -20.56
CA PRO A 80 -12.23 -9.84 -19.70
C PRO A 80 -13.63 -9.24 -19.89
N PRO A 81 -14.68 -10.07 -20.01
CA PRO A 81 -16.04 -9.57 -20.10
C PRO A 81 -16.46 -8.90 -18.79
N LYS A 82 -17.24 -7.84 -18.88
CA LYS A 82 -17.84 -7.19 -17.71
C LYS A 82 -18.92 -8.07 -17.10
N ARG A 83 -18.78 -8.38 -15.81
CA ARG A 83 -19.68 -9.30 -15.09
C ARG A 83 -20.37 -8.57 -13.93
N PHE A 84 -21.39 -7.76 -14.27
CA PHE A 84 -22.06 -6.90 -13.30
C PHE A 84 -22.61 -7.67 -12.09
N TRP A 85 -23.38 -8.73 -12.33
CA TRP A 85 -24.02 -9.47 -11.24
C TRP A 85 -23.03 -10.24 -10.36
N VAL A 86 -21.91 -10.67 -10.93
CA VAL A 86 -20.81 -11.27 -10.16
C VAL A 86 -20.17 -10.22 -9.27
N ALA A 87 -19.82 -9.05 -9.81
CA ALA A 87 -19.24 -7.95 -9.06
C ALA A 87 -20.19 -7.47 -7.93
N ALA A 88 -21.49 -7.36 -8.21
CA ALA A 88 -22.50 -6.98 -7.22
C ALA A 88 -22.63 -8.04 -6.11
N GLY A 89 -22.65 -9.32 -6.46
CA GLY A 89 -22.66 -10.42 -5.49
C GLY A 89 -21.39 -10.44 -4.62
N GLU A 90 -20.23 -10.21 -5.22
CA GLU A 90 -18.96 -10.11 -4.49
C GLU A 90 -18.94 -8.90 -3.55
N LEU A 91 -19.48 -7.75 -3.98
CA LEU A 91 -19.62 -6.58 -3.12
C LEU A 91 -20.43 -6.92 -1.86
N MET A 92 -21.54 -7.64 -2.02
CA MET A 92 -22.33 -8.11 -0.88
C MET A 92 -21.55 -9.08 0.02
N VAL A 93 -20.78 -10.00 -0.55
CA VAL A 93 -19.96 -10.95 0.22
C VAL A 93 -18.88 -10.21 1.02
N VAL A 94 -18.23 -9.23 0.41
CA VAL A 94 -17.21 -8.38 1.08
C VAL A 94 -17.82 -7.59 2.25
N GLN A 95 -19.08 -7.17 2.16
CA GLN A 95 -19.81 -6.55 3.26
C GLN A 95 -20.19 -7.57 4.35
N LEU A 96 -20.78 -8.69 3.95
CA LEU A 96 -21.33 -9.67 4.86
C LEU A 96 -20.29 -10.38 5.73
N ILE A 97 -19.07 -10.62 5.22
CA ILE A 97 -18.02 -11.31 5.98
C ILE A 97 -17.64 -10.51 7.25
N PRO A 98 -17.15 -9.25 7.17
CA PRO A 98 -16.80 -8.49 8.36
C PRO A 98 -18.03 -8.18 9.23
N PHE A 99 -19.20 -7.91 8.64
CA PHE A 99 -20.43 -7.73 9.39
C PHE A 99 -20.76 -8.97 10.24
N THR A 100 -20.75 -10.16 9.65
CA THR A 100 -21.05 -11.42 10.34
C THR A 100 -20.07 -11.69 11.49
N VAL A 101 -18.77 -11.48 11.24
CA VAL A 101 -17.74 -11.62 12.29
C VAL A 101 -17.98 -10.65 13.44
N ASN A 102 -18.24 -9.37 13.13
CA ASN A 102 -18.47 -8.38 14.16
C ASN A 102 -19.79 -8.60 14.90
N ARG A 103 -20.85 -9.00 14.19
CA ARG A 103 -22.19 -9.23 14.77
C ARG A 103 -22.23 -10.47 15.67
N PHE A 104 -21.69 -11.59 15.22
CA PHE A 104 -21.89 -12.89 15.84
C PHE A 104 -20.68 -13.43 16.61
N VAL A 105 -19.44 -13.04 16.21
CA VAL A 105 -18.23 -13.48 16.90
C VAL A 105 -17.78 -12.47 17.93
N ARG A 106 -17.71 -11.17 17.55
CA ARG A 106 -17.26 -10.08 18.43
C ARG A 106 -18.40 -9.48 19.27
N ASN A 107 -19.64 -9.74 18.90
CA ASN A 107 -20.85 -9.18 19.52
C ASN A 107 -20.82 -7.63 19.58
N ALA A 108 -20.32 -7.00 18.55
CA ALA A 108 -20.17 -5.56 18.45
C ALA A 108 -21.55 -4.88 18.47
N LYS A 109 -21.68 -3.82 19.28
CA LYS A 109 -22.94 -3.09 19.44
C LYS A 109 -23.38 -2.38 18.17
N TRP A 110 -22.43 -1.83 17.45
CA TRP A 110 -22.68 -1.13 16.18
C TRP A 110 -23.22 -2.06 15.08
N ALA A 111 -22.86 -3.35 15.09
CA ALA A 111 -23.34 -4.33 14.13
C ALA A 111 -24.75 -4.88 14.44
N ARG A 112 -25.47 -4.30 15.41
CA ARG A 112 -26.84 -4.70 15.76
C ARG A 112 -27.86 -3.88 14.98
N ILE A 113 -27.84 -4.03 13.67
CA ILE A 113 -28.75 -3.35 12.74
C ILE A 113 -30.19 -3.83 12.88
N SER A 114 -31.15 -2.95 12.56
CA SER A 114 -32.60 -3.17 12.49
C SER A 114 -33.18 -2.29 11.38
N LEU A 115 -34.46 -2.48 11.07
CA LEU A 115 -35.18 -1.58 10.16
C LEU A 115 -35.21 -0.15 10.71
N ASP A 116 -35.39 0.00 12.02
CA ASP A 116 -35.35 1.31 12.67
C ASP A 116 -34.01 2.00 12.53
N SER A 117 -32.90 1.24 12.69
CA SER A 117 -31.54 1.82 12.47
C SER A 117 -31.29 2.24 11.02
N TRP A 118 -31.88 1.56 10.06
CA TRP A 118 -31.81 1.96 8.66
C TRP A 118 -32.60 3.24 8.37
N GLU A 119 -33.82 3.36 8.96
CA GLU A 119 -34.58 4.58 8.88
C GLU A 119 -33.86 5.76 9.54
N GLU A 120 -33.33 5.54 10.76
CA GLU A 120 -32.51 6.52 11.47
C GLU A 120 -31.28 6.97 10.63
N ASN A 121 -30.58 6.05 9.97
CA ASN A 121 -29.41 6.37 9.15
C ASN A 121 -29.75 7.13 7.86
N LEU A 122 -30.97 6.97 7.34
CA LEU A 122 -31.45 7.69 6.16
C LEU A 122 -31.98 9.09 6.49
N GLU A 123 -32.53 9.29 7.68
CA GLU A 123 -33.19 10.53 8.08
C GLU A 123 -32.30 11.48 8.88
N ASN A 124 -31.35 10.92 9.66
CA ASN A 124 -30.50 11.71 10.52
C ASN A 124 -29.28 12.31 9.79
N PRO A 125 -28.76 13.45 10.26
CA PRO A 125 -27.54 14.04 9.71
C PRO A 125 -26.34 13.12 9.96
N TRP A 126 -25.39 13.15 9.02
CA TRP A 126 -24.13 12.44 9.12
C TRP A 126 -23.28 12.99 10.28
N VAL A 127 -22.60 12.09 11.00
CA VAL A 127 -21.81 12.42 12.17
C VAL A 127 -20.41 11.82 12.01
N PHE A 128 -19.36 12.60 12.26
CA PHE A 128 -18.00 12.08 12.27
C PHE A 128 -17.86 10.98 13.32
N ASP A 129 -17.24 9.90 12.95
CA ASP A 129 -17.00 8.78 13.84
C ASP A 129 -15.78 9.04 14.76
N ASN A 130 -15.62 8.17 15.77
CA ASN A 130 -14.58 8.32 16.79
C ASN A 130 -13.71 7.08 16.93
N ASP A 131 -13.63 6.27 15.90
CA ASP A 131 -12.78 5.08 15.88
C ASP A 131 -11.31 5.44 16.05
N ALA A 132 -10.49 4.44 16.38
CA ALA A 132 -9.05 4.62 16.48
C ALA A 132 -8.46 5.06 15.12
N PHE A 133 -7.43 5.92 15.16
CA PHE A 133 -6.78 6.45 13.96
C PHE A 133 -6.44 5.38 12.91
N VAL A 134 -5.94 4.21 13.36
CA VAL A 134 -5.61 3.09 12.45
C VAL A 134 -6.86 2.51 11.77
N ASN A 135 -8.02 2.52 12.42
CA ASN A 135 -9.26 2.07 11.79
C ASN A 135 -9.66 3.03 10.67
N ASN A 136 -9.77 4.31 11.00
CA ASN A 136 -10.21 5.33 10.06
C ASN A 136 -9.23 5.55 8.89
N GLN A 137 -7.93 5.48 9.16
CA GLN A 137 -6.94 5.82 8.14
C GLN A 137 -6.28 4.61 7.46
N PHE A 138 -6.54 3.38 7.93
CA PHE A 138 -6.04 2.16 7.29
C PHE A 138 -7.13 1.12 7.04
N SER A 139 -7.93 0.75 8.06
CA SER A 139 -8.92 -0.33 7.89
C SER A 139 -10.02 0.05 6.91
N HIS A 140 -10.54 1.28 6.96
CA HIS A 140 -11.54 1.80 6.03
C HIS A 140 -11.00 1.87 4.58
N PRO A 141 -9.84 2.48 4.28
CA PRO A 141 -9.25 2.43 2.95
C PRO A 141 -8.98 1.02 2.43
N TYR A 142 -8.53 0.10 3.29
CA TYR A 142 -8.34 -1.29 2.89
C TYR A 142 -9.68 -1.96 2.54
N HIS A 143 -10.73 -1.75 3.33
CA HIS A 143 -12.07 -2.27 3.03
C HIS A 143 -12.61 -1.71 1.71
N GLY A 144 -12.45 -0.40 1.48
CA GLY A 144 -12.79 0.24 0.21
C GLY A 144 -12.00 -0.32 -0.98
N SER A 145 -10.77 -0.77 -0.77
CA SER A 145 -9.98 -1.43 -1.81
C SER A 145 -10.59 -2.75 -2.26
N LEU A 146 -11.24 -3.48 -1.36
CA LEU A 146 -12.00 -4.68 -1.70
C LEU A 146 -13.22 -4.33 -2.54
N TYR A 147 -13.97 -3.28 -2.17
CA TYR A 147 -15.13 -2.80 -2.95
C TYR A 147 -14.74 -2.41 -4.38
N PHE A 148 -13.68 -1.63 -4.55
CA PHE A 148 -13.13 -1.29 -5.85
C PHE A 148 -12.79 -2.53 -6.67
N ASN A 149 -12.17 -3.52 -6.03
CA ASN A 149 -11.69 -4.73 -6.69
C ASN A 149 -12.80 -5.71 -7.07
N THR A 150 -14.01 -5.63 -6.50
CA THR A 150 -15.15 -6.42 -6.97
C THR A 150 -15.48 -6.11 -8.44
N ALA A 151 -15.46 -4.84 -8.83
CA ALA A 151 -15.63 -4.45 -10.22
C ALA A 151 -14.34 -4.66 -11.04
N ARG A 152 -13.19 -4.23 -10.51
CA ARG A 152 -11.92 -4.22 -11.24
C ARG A 152 -11.50 -5.60 -11.72
N THR A 153 -11.74 -6.63 -10.91
CA THR A 153 -11.46 -8.04 -11.24
C THR A 153 -12.54 -8.72 -12.08
N ASN A 154 -13.66 -8.02 -12.31
CA ASN A 154 -14.75 -8.45 -13.16
C ASN A 154 -14.84 -7.69 -14.49
N GLY A 155 -13.69 -7.23 -15.01
CA GLY A 155 -13.56 -6.67 -16.36
C GLY A 155 -13.87 -5.16 -16.48
N TYR A 156 -14.03 -4.45 -15.37
CA TYR A 156 -14.24 -3.02 -15.38
C TYR A 156 -12.91 -2.25 -15.40
N SER A 157 -12.89 -1.10 -16.09
CA SER A 157 -11.73 -0.20 -16.09
C SER A 157 -11.59 0.50 -14.74
N PHE A 158 -10.47 1.20 -14.52
CA PHE A 158 -10.26 2.02 -13.33
C PHE A 158 -11.45 2.97 -13.06
N TRP A 159 -11.81 3.79 -14.04
CA TRP A 159 -12.89 4.75 -13.89
C TRP A 159 -14.27 4.14 -13.69
N GLN A 160 -14.50 2.94 -14.24
CA GLN A 160 -15.74 2.20 -14.05
C GLN A 160 -15.79 1.48 -12.71
N SER A 161 -14.64 1.21 -12.10
CA SER A 161 -14.54 0.56 -10.78
C SER A 161 -14.60 1.56 -9.62
N ALA A 162 -14.20 2.81 -9.84
CA ALA A 162 -14.22 3.84 -8.80
C ALA A 162 -15.61 4.03 -8.16
N PRO A 163 -16.74 4.11 -8.91
CA PRO A 163 -18.07 4.21 -8.30
C PRO A 163 -18.43 3.06 -7.36
N TRP A 164 -17.83 1.86 -7.53
CA TRP A 164 -18.11 0.71 -6.65
C TRP A 164 -17.53 0.89 -5.26
N ALA A 165 -16.40 1.59 -5.14
CA ALA A 165 -15.87 1.95 -3.82
C ALA A 165 -16.80 2.91 -3.08
N PHE A 166 -17.35 3.93 -3.77
CA PHE A 166 -18.33 4.84 -3.20
C PHE A 166 -19.65 4.13 -2.85
N ALA A 167 -20.16 3.28 -3.74
CA ALA A 167 -21.40 2.53 -3.50
C ALA A 167 -21.24 1.55 -2.32
N GLY A 168 -20.11 0.85 -2.25
CA GLY A 168 -19.83 -0.06 -1.14
C GLY A 168 -19.69 0.66 0.19
N SER A 169 -19.01 1.80 0.21
CA SER A 169 -18.88 2.63 1.41
C SER A 169 -20.24 3.16 1.86
N LEU A 170 -21.00 3.75 0.95
CA LEU A 170 -22.34 4.26 1.26
C LEU A 170 -23.28 3.15 1.78
N MET A 171 -23.20 1.96 1.17
CA MET A 171 -23.98 0.81 1.60
C MET A 171 -23.63 0.39 3.03
N TRP A 172 -22.32 0.40 3.37
CA TRP A 172 -21.85 0.08 4.71
C TRP A 172 -22.40 1.06 5.72
N GLU A 173 -22.22 2.36 5.50
CA GLU A 173 -22.67 3.43 6.39
C GLU A 173 -24.19 3.39 6.64
N LEU A 174 -24.97 3.15 5.60
CA LEU A 174 -26.44 3.22 5.71
C LEU A 174 -27.08 1.93 6.23
N PHE A 175 -26.50 0.75 5.92
CA PHE A 175 -27.19 -0.53 6.10
C PHE A 175 -26.45 -1.58 6.90
N PHE A 176 -25.15 -1.43 7.13
CA PHE A 176 -24.33 -2.41 7.86
C PHE A 176 -23.86 -1.91 9.22
N GLU A 177 -24.17 -0.66 9.56
CA GLU A 177 -23.94 -0.08 10.86
C GLU A 177 -25.23 0.47 11.47
N ARG A 178 -25.29 0.44 12.80
CA ARG A 178 -26.38 1.02 13.56
C ARG A 178 -26.19 2.51 13.84
N TRP A 179 -24.92 2.94 13.92
CA TRP A 179 -24.56 4.32 14.18
C TRP A 179 -24.86 5.24 13.01
N PRO A 180 -25.06 6.54 13.21
CA PRO A 180 -25.25 7.49 12.11
C PRO A 180 -24.10 7.42 11.11
N PRO A 181 -24.36 7.56 9.79
CA PRO A 181 -23.34 7.52 8.76
C PRO A 181 -22.22 8.53 9.00
N ALA A 182 -20.98 8.15 8.73
CA ALA A 182 -19.80 8.95 9.00
C ALA A 182 -19.16 9.51 7.72
N PRO A 183 -19.04 10.85 7.56
CA PRO A 183 -18.45 11.44 6.36
C PRO A 183 -16.97 11.16 6.22
N ASN A 184 -16.24 11.04 7.34
CA ASN A 184 -14.82 10.65 7.32
C ASN A 184 -14.65 9.22 6.79
N ASP A 185 -15.49 8.28 7.19
CA ASP A 185 -15.42 6.89 6.76
C ASP A 185 -15.82 6.74 5.30
N PHE A 186 -16.88 7.43 4.90
CA PHE A 186 -17.29 7.48 3.50
C PHE A 186 -16.17 7.96 2.57
N ILE A 187 -15.46 9.03 2.93
CA ILE A 187 -14.36 9.59 2.13
C ILE A 187 -13.12 8.69 2.21
N ALA A 188 -12.73 8.26 3.41
CA ALA A 188 -11.54 7.43 3.60
C ALA A 188 -11.68 6.07 2.90
N THR A 189 -12.83 5.41 3.07
CA THR A 189 -13.15 4.13 2.43
C THR A 189 -13.20 4.28 0.90
N SER A 190 -13.86 5.31 0.39
CA SER A 190 -14.02 5.48 -1.06
C SER A 190 -12.70 5.89 -1.72
N MET A 191 -12.13 7.04 -1.37
CA MET A 191 -10.96 7.59 -2.05
C MET A 191 -9.69 6.81 -1.71
N GLY A 192 -9.46 6.50 -0.43
CA GLY A 192 -8.37 5.65 -0.01
C GLY A 192 -8.48 4.25 -0.61
N GLY A 193 -9.70 3.73 -0.68
CA GLY A 193 -10.01 2.44 -1.30
C GLY A 193 -9.72 2.38 -2.79
N ILE A 194 -10.05 3.42 -3.56
CA ILE A 194 -9.71 3.49 -5.00
C ILE A 194 -8.18 3.48 -5.17
N THR A 195 -7.46 4.29 -4.40
CA THR A 195 -6.00 4.41 -4.50
C THR A 195 -5.30 3.10 -4.14
N LEU A 196 -5.63 2.52 -2.99
CA LEU A 196 -5.08 1.23 -2.57
C LEU A 196 -5.58 0.08 -3.47
N GLY A 197 -6.84 0.12 -3.89
CA GLY A 197 -7.45 -0.92 -4.71
C GLY A 197 -6.77 -1.10 -6.05
N GLU A 198 -6.51 -0.01 -6.78
CA GLU A 198 -5.77 -0.10 -8.05
C GLU A 198 -4.30 -0.47 -7.82
N THR A 199 -3.66 0.07 -6.77
CA THR A 199 -2.29 -0.32 -6.40
C THR A 199 -2.19 -1.81 -6.15
N LEU A 200 -3.05 -2.37 -5.31
CA LEU A 200 -3.07 -3.80 -4.97
C LEU A 200 -3.47 -4.67 -6.17
N TYR A 201 -4.37 -4.19 -7.04
CA TYR A 201 -4.70 -4.85 -8.30
C TYR A 201 -3.47 -5.01 -9.20
N ARG A 202 -2.69 -3.91 -9.36
CA ARG A 202 -1.48 -3.94 -10.20
C ARG A 202 -0.35 -4.75 -9.58
N LEU A 203 -0.17 -4.67 -8.27
CA LEU A 203 0.79 -5.53 -7.56
C LEU A 203 0.43 -7.02 -7.66
N SER A 204 -0.85 -7.34 -7.55
CA SER A 204 -1.35 -8.70 -7.80
C SER A 204 -1.10 -9.15 -9.24
N SER A 205 -1.34 -8.27 -10.24
CA SER A 205 -1.06 -8.55 -11.65
C SER A 205 0.42 -8.81 -11.90
N LEU A 206 1.29 -8.00 -11.28
CA LEU A 206 2.75 -8.15 -11.38
C LEU A 206 3.25 -9.48 -10.79
N THR A 207 2.58 -9.96 -9.73
CA THR A 207 2.93 -11.21 -9.06
C THR A 207 2.50 -12.43 -9.87
N LEU A 208 1.38 -12.35 -10.57
CA LEU A 208 0.84 -13.41 -11.41
C LEU A 208 1.73 -13.68 -12.62
N ASP A 209 1.76 -14.94 -13.02
CA ASP A 209 2.29 -15.39 -14.30
C ASP A 209 1.48 -16.61 -14.78
N ASN A 210 0.61 -16.38 -15.75
CA ASN A 210 -0.26 -17.43 -16.28
C ASN A 210 0.49 -18.50 -17.08
N THR A 211 1.76 -18.25 -17.44
CA THR A 211 2.62 -19.22 -18.14
C THR A 211 3.41 -20.10 -17.16
N ALA A 212 3.52 -19.71 -15.89
CA ALA A 212 4.23 -20.46 -14.86
C ALA A 212 3.49 -21.78 -14.54
N THR A 213 4.24 -22.79 -14.10
CA THR A 213 3.73 -24.13 -13.74
C THR A 213 4.30 -24.61 -12.41
N GLY A 214 3.73 -25.67 -11.84
CA GLY A 214 4.23 -26.31 -10.63
C GLY A 214 4.24 -25.37 -9.40
N SER A 215 5.27 -25.50 -8.57
CA SER A 215 5.39 -24.75 -7.33
C SER A 215 5.52 -23.23 -7.54
N GLU A 216 6.15 -22.80 -8.62
CA GLU A 216 6.24 -21.37 -8.96
C GLU A 216 4.84 -20.79 -9.16
N ARG A 217 3.98 -21.46 -9.94
CA ARG A 217 2.59 -21.04 -10.13
C ARG A 217 1.86 -20.94 -8.82
N THR A 218 1.97 -21.95 -7.97
CA THR A 218 1.31 -21.96 -6.66
C THR A 218 1.69 -20.77 -5.80
N TRP A 219 2.99 -20.46 -5.68
CA TRP A 219 3.43 -19.33 -4.87
C TRP A 219 3.03 -17.98 -5.44
N ARG A 220 3.01 -17.84 -6.77
CA ARG A 220 2.53 -16.63 -7.44
C ARG A 220 1.03 -16.42 -7.21
N GLU A 221 0.21 -17.46 -7.29
CA GLU A 221 -1.23 -17.38 -7.00
C GLU A 221 -1.51 -17.05 -5.52
N ILE A 222 -0.76 -17.66 -4.59
CA ILE A 222 -0.85 -17.31 -3.16
C ILE A 222 -0.48 -15.84 -2.95
N GLY A 223 0.66 -15.39 -3.45
CA GLY A 223 1.11 -14.01 -3.32
C GLY A 223 0.12 -13.01 -3.93
N ALA A 224 -0.40 -13.29 -5.11
CA ALA A 224 -1.39 -12.46 -5.78
C ALA A 224 -2.73 -12.42 -5.02
N THR A 225 -3.14 -13.53 -4.40
CA THR A 225 -4.34 -13.62 -3.56
C THR A 225 -4.18 -12.83 -2.26
N LEU A 226 -3.01 -12.85 -1.64
CA LEU A 226 -2.74 -12.04 -0.44
C LEU A 226 -2.78 -10.54 -0.76
N LEU A 227 -2.28 -10.13 -1.92
CA LEU A 227 -2.35 -8.74 -2.39
C LEU A 227 -3.77 -8.32 -2.78
N ASN A 228 -4.53 -9.22 -3.40
CA ASN A 228 -5.89 -8.95 -3.85
C ASN A 228 -6.80 -10.18 -3.64
N PRO A 229 -7.41 -10.30 -2.45
CA PRO A 229 -8.24 -11.46 -2.09
C PRO A 229 -9.44 -11.67 -3.04
N VAL A 230 -10.07 -10.59 -3.50
CA VAL A 230 -11.20 -10.66 -4.45
C VAL A 230 -10.75 -11.29 -5.77
N ARG A 231 -9.58 -10.87 -6.27
CA ARG A 231 -9.00 -11.47 -7.48
C ARG A 231 -8.66 -12.94 -7.27
N GLY A 232 -8.02 -13.27 -6.14
CA GLY A 232 -7.70 -14.66 -5.80
C GLY A 232 -8.94 -15.53 -5.75
N PHE A 233 -10.01 -15.06 -5.13
CA PHE A 233 -11.29 -15.76 -5.10
C PHE A 233 -11.85 -15.96 -6.51
N ASN A 234 -11.86 -14.92 -7.34
CA ASN A 234 -12.32 -14.97 -8.72
C ASN A 234 -11.56 -16.01 -9.55
N ARG A 235 -10.23 -16.03 -9.43
CA ARG A 235 -9.37 -16.98 -10.14
C ARG A 235 -9.59 -18.42 -9.67
N LEU A 236 -9.79 -18.60 -8.37
CA LEU A 236 -10.10 -19.92 -7.79
C LEU A 236 -11.42 -20.48 -8.32
N VAL A 237 -12.49 -19.69 -8.24
CA VAL A 237 -13.84 -20.10 -8.66
C VAL A 237 -13.93 -20.35 -10.17
N ARG A 238 -13.16 -19.60 -10.96
CA ARG A 238 -13.11 -19.74 -12.43
C ARG A 238 -12.15 -20.82 -12.93
N GLY A 239 -11.42 -21.51 -12.03
CA GLY A 239 -10.42 -22.50 -12.40
C GLY A 239 -9.12 -21.95 -12.98
N GLN A 240 -8.97 -20.62 -13.03
CA GLN A 240 -7.83 -19.93 -13.67
C GLN A 240 -6.49 -20.13 -12.96
N MET A 241 -6.48 -20.63 -11.72
CA MET A 241 -5.25 -20.85 -10.97
C MET A 241 -4.32 -21.92 -11.60
N ASN A 242 -4.90 -22.84 -12.41
CA ASN A 242 -4.14 -23.93 -13.03
C ASN A 242 -4.07 -23.81 -14.57
N ASP A 243 -4.79 -22.86 -15.17
CA ASP A 243 -4.82 -22.70 -16.62
C ASP A 243 -3.53 -22.05 -17.14
N ILE A 244 -2.93 -22.65 -18.15
CA ILE A 244 -1.77 -22.06 -18.85
C ILE A 244 -2.32 -21.16 -19.96
N THR A 245 -2.14 -19.85 -19.80
CA THR A 245 -2.63 -18.84 -20.74
C THR A 245 -1.59 -17.72 -20.89
N ALA A 246 -1.74 -16.87 -21.91
CA ALA A 246 -0.87 -15.71 -22.07
C ALA A 246 -1.17 -14.66 -20.99
N ASN A 247 -0.16 -13.90 -20.60
CA ASN A 247 -0.32 -12.76 -19.70
C ASN A 247 -0.77 -11.53 -20.50
N PRO A 248 -1.74 -10.74 -20.01
CA PRO A 248 -2.02 -9.42 -20.56
C PRO A 248 -0.77 -8.51 -20.54
N ALA A 249 -0.58 -7.77 -21.63
CA ALA A 249 0.57 -6.89 -21.78
C ALA A 249 0.61 -5.77 -20.71
N ASP A 250 -0.55 -5.35 -20.19
CA ASP A 250 -0.69 -4.31 -19.18
C ASP A 250 -0.47 -4.81 -17.72
N TRP A 251 -0.23 -6.12 -17.53
CA TRP A 251 0.13 -6.66 -16.23
C TRP A 251 1.54 -6.26 -15.79
N ARG A 252 2.37 -5.92 -16.74
CA ARG A 252 3.74 -5.46 -16.47
C ARG A 252 3.90 -4.00 -16.85
N PRO A 253 4.52 -3.18 -16.01
CA PRO A 253 4.81 -1.79 -16.36
C PRO A 253 6.00 -1.71 -17.31
N SER A 254 6.25 -0.52 -17.84
CA SER A 254 7.44 -0.25 -18.65
C SER A 254 8.75 -0.46 -17.87
N VAL A 255 8.73 -0.17 -16.56
CA VAL A 255 9.88 -0.34 -15.67
C VAL A 255 9.40 -0.62 -14.25
N ILE A 256 10.18 -1.41 -13.52
CA ILE A 256 9.98 -1.65 -12.08
C ILE A 256 11.29 -1.35 -11.37
N GLN A 257 11.19 -0.59 -10.30
CA GLN A 257 12.28 -0.39 -9.36
C GLN A 257 11.76 -0.55 -7.96
N GLY A 258 12.47 -1.26 -7.10
CA GLY A 258 12.03 -1.44 -5.73
C GLY A 258 13.15 -1.90 -4.81
N ALA A 259 12.86 -1.85 -3.53
CA ALA A 259 13.77 -2.32 -2.50
C ALA A 259 13.00 -2.75 -1.24
N VAL A 260 13.61 -3.70 -0.53
CA VAL A 260 13.30 -3.99 0.86
C VAL A 260 14.45 -3.47 1.70
N ASP A 261 14.15 -2.57 2.61
CA ASP A 261 15.11 -1.96 3.53
C ASP A 261 14.87 -2.48 4.95
N ILE A 262 15.95 -2.79 5.67
CA ILE A 262 15.90 -3.20 7.08
C ILE A 262 16.95 -2.38 7.82
N GLY A 263 16.57 -1.77 8.93
CA GLY A 263 17.49 -0.89 9.62
C GLY A 263 17.00 -0.39 10.97
N PHE A 264 17.72 0.60 11.44
CA PHE A 264 17.46 1.31 12.69
C PHE A 264 17.04 2.74 12.42
N ARG A 265 16.10 3.22 13.22
CA ARG A 265 15.67 4.59 13.28
C ARG A 265 15.92 5.13 14.68
N HIS A 266 16.69 6.21 14.76
CA HIS A 266 16.81 7.04 15.96
C HIS A 266 15.90 8.25 15.78
N ALA A 267 14.86 8.36 16.60
CA ALA A 267 13.96 9.51 16.61
C ALA A 267 14.19 10.29 17.90
N SER A 268 14.38 11.58 17.77
CA SER A 268 14.47 12.51 18.92
C SER A 268 13.46 13.64 18.75
N GLY A 269 13.19 14.39 19.78
CA GLY A 269 12.38 15.60 19.69
C GLY A 269 11.37 15.77 20.81
N THR A 270 10.59 16.85 20.69
CA THR A 270 9.53 17.20 21.61
C THR A 270 8.20 16.65 21.10
N SER A 271 7.49 15.92 21.94
CA SER A 271 6.09 15.56 21.72
C SER A 271 5.33 15.84 23.01
N SER A 272 4.24 16.57 22.92
CA SER A 272 3.41 16.89 24.07
C SER A 272 2.71 15.66 24.68
N LEU A 273 2.36 14.67 23.86
CA LEU A 273 1.66 13.46 24.29
C LEU A 273 2.60 12.33 24.75
N TYR A 274 3.85 12.32 24.33
CA TYR A 274 4.81 11.22 24.59
C TYR A 274 6.00 11.61 25.43
N GLY A 275 6.06 12.85 25.88
CA GLY A 275 7.22 13.42 26.58
C GLY A 275 8.38 13.75 25.62
N SER A 276 9.35 14.46 26.14
CA SER A 276 10.63 14.69 25.45
C SER A 276 11.50 13.45 25.62
N GLY A 277 12.09 12.96 24.54
CA GLY A 277 13.05 11.87 24.61
C GLY A 277 13.46 11.34 23.24
N SER A 278 14.48 10.50 23.24
CA SER A 278 14.90 9.77 22.06
C SER A 278 14.34 8.34 22.09
N LYS A 279 13.98 7.82 20.94
CA LYS A 279 13.54 6.42 20.78
C LYS A 279 14.30 5.76 19.65
N ASP A 280 14.85 4.61 19.94
CA ASP A 280 15.46 3.72 18.97
C ASP A 280 14.44 2.67 18.54
N GLN A 281 14.32 2.46 17.25
CA GLN A 281 13.36 1.54 16.67
C GLN A 281 14.00 0.74 15.54
N PHE A 282 13.69 -0.55 15.48
CA PHE A 282 13.89 -1.31 14.26
C PHE A 282 12.78 -0.99 13.26
N PHE A 283 13.13 -0.94 11.99
CA PHE A 283 12.14 -0.83 10.92
C PHE A 283 12.46 -1.77 9.76
N SER A 284 11.41 -2.17 9.06
CA SER A 284 11.47 -2.75 7.72
C SER A 284 10.60 -1.93 6.79
N GLU A 285 11.06 -1.69 5.57
CA GLU A 285 10.37 -0.88 4.60
C GLU A 285 10.40 -1.53 3.23
N PHE A 286 9.24 -1.64 2.60
CA PHE A 286 9.10 -2.00 1.21
C PHE A 286 8.79 -0.75 0.40
N ARG A 287 9.56 -0.51 -0.66
CA ARG A 287 9.33 0.55 -1.64
C ARG A 287 9.26 -0.01 -3.03
N LEU A 288 8.35 0.52 -3.81
CA LEU A 288 8.19 0.18 -5.22
C LEU A 288 7.86 1.42 -6.04
N TRP A 289 8.54 1.57 -7.15
CA TRP A 289 8.18 2.44 -8.27
C TRP A 289 7.73 1.55 -9.41
N TYR A 290 6.43 1.61 -9.70
CA TYR A 290 5.78 0.89 -10.78
C TYR A 290 5.62 1.82 -11.95
N GLY A 291 6.14 1.48 -13.13
CA GLY A 291 6.13 2.34 -14.31
C GLY A 291 7.10 3.53 -14.22
N ASP A 292 7.22 4.25 -15.30
CA ASP A 292 7.99 5.50 -15.36
C ASP A 292 7.05 6.71 -15.26
N MET A 293 7.25 7.54 -14.24
CA MET A 293 6.41 8.71 -13.98
C MET A 293 6.34 9.70 -15.13
N VAL A 294 7.36 9.71 -15.99
CA VAL A 294 7.46 10.64 -17.10
C VAL A 294 7.00 10.01 -18.43
N ASP A 295 7.39 8.76 -18.68
CA ASP A 295 7.10 8.11 -19.96
C ASP A 295 5.71 7.42 -19.96
N ASP A 296 5.21 7.04 -18.79
CA ASP A 296 3.89 6.38 -18.65
C ASP A 296 2.75 7.32 -18.24
N LEU A 297 3.02 8.59 -17.97
CA LEU A 297 2.05 9.57 -17.43
C LEU A 297 0.77 9.68 -18.25
N ARG A 298 0.84 9.49 -19.56
CA ARG A 298 -0.29 9.63 -20.51
C ARG A 298 -1.01 8.29 -20.77
N LYS A 299 -0.56 7.21 -20.19
CA LYS A 299 -1.21 5.90 -20.29
C LYS A 299 -2.43 5.83 -19.37
N ALA A 300 -2.97 4.64 -19.16
CA ALA A 300 -4.08 4.42 -18.23
C ALA A 300 -3.75 4.89 -16.81
N PRO A 301 -4.76 5.24 -15.99
CA PRO A 301 -4.56 5.58 -14.59
C PRO A 301 -3.71 4.53 -13.88
N PHE A 302 -2.84 4.97 -12.96
CA PHE A 302 -1.88 4.12 -12.24
C PHE A 302 -0.90 3.34 -13.14
N SER A 303 -0.69 3.74 -14.40
CA SER A 303 0.43 3.23 -15.20
C SER A 303 1.78 3.58 -14.58
N HIS A 304 1.83 4.64 -13.77
CA HIS A 304 2.86 4.86 -12.78
C HIS A 304 2.25 5.05 -11.40
N PHE A 305 2.87 4.44 -10.39
CA PHE A 305 2.65 4.77 -8.99
C PHE A 305 3.91 4.51 -8.17
N ASP A 306 4.09 5.26 -7.09
CA ASP A 306 5.01 4.94 -6.02
C ASP A 306 4.25 4.39 -4.81
N PHE A 307 4.78 3.32 -4.25
CA PHE A 307 4.23 2.64 -3.09
C PHE A 307 5.29 2.47 -2.02
N MET A 308 4.91 2.72 -0.77
CA MET A 308 5.77 2.52 0.40
C MET A 308 4.95 1.94 1.53
N ALA A 309 5.46 0.87 2.14
CA ALA A 309 4.95 0.31 3.38
C ALA A 309 6.11 0.13 4.37
N GLN A 310 6.01 0.73 5.55
CA GLN A 310 7.02 0.63 6.61
C GLN A 310 6.39 0.08 7.88
N LEU A 311 7.05 -0.94 8.43
CA LEU A 311 6.76 -1.47 9.77
C LEU A 311 7.86 -1.01 10.72
N ALA A 312 7.49 -0.64 11.94
CA ALA A 312 8.45 -0.24 12.98
C ALA A 312 8.09 -0.86 14.34
N SER A 313 9.12 -1.19 15.11
CA SER A 313 8.95 -1.61 16.51
C SER A 313 8.53 -0.42 17.38
N SER A 314 7.77 -0.69 18.45
CA SER A 314 7.41 0.32 19.47
C SER A 314 6.71 1.57 18.91
N ASN A 315 5.80 1.39 17.98
CA ASN A 315 4.93 2.45 17.49
C ASN A 315 3.66 2.59 18.36
N ARG A 316 2.85 3.65 18.16
CA ARG A 316 1.61 4.00 18.91
C ARG A 316 0.50 2.92 18.82
N GLY A 317 0.77 1.70 19.30
CA GLY A 317 -0.21 0.61 19.25
C GLY A 317 -0.37 -0.07 17.89
N SER A 318 0.32 0.38 16.85
CA SER A 318 0.36 -0.23 15.53
C SER A 318 1.80 -0.48 15.08
N ALA A 319 2.08 -1.64 14.50
CA ALA A 319 3.36 -1.90 13.85
C ALA A 319 3.49 -1.13 12.52
N LEU A 320 2.38 -0.76 11.89
CA LEU A 320 2.37 0.00 10.64
C LEU A 320 2.75 1.45 10.92
N ALA A 321 3.91 1.88 10.42
CA ALA A 321 4.42 3.23 10.60
C ALA A 321 4.13 4.14 9.40
N VAL A 322 4.20 3.62 8.20
CA VAL A 322 3.91 4.34 6.95
C VAL A 322 3.21 3.41 5.97
N LEU A 323 2.17 3.91 5.33
CA LEU A 323 1.61 3.32 4.12
C LEU A 323 1.25 4.46 3.17
N ARG A 324 1.88 4.48 2.01
CA ARG A 324 1.66 5.52 0.99
C ARG A 324 1.48 4.90 -0.36
N SER A 325 0.59 5.49 -1.13
CA SER A 325 0.45 5.20 -2.55
C SER A 325 0.09 6.48 -3.30
N ASN A 326 0.87 6.80 -4.32
CA ASN A 326 0.65 7.97 -5.17
C ASN A 326 0.60 7.49 -6.62
N GLY A 327 -0.59 7.44 -7.21
CA GLY A 327 -0.81 6.93 -8.55
C GLY A 327 -1.19 8.02 -9.54
N THR A 328 -0.61 7.98 -10.73
CA THR A 328 -0.95 8.92 -11.80
C THR A 328 -2.35 8.66 -12.33
N LEU A 329 -3.14 9.72 -12.47
CA LEU A 329 -4.43 9.68 -13.17
C LEU A 329 -4.31 10.06 -14.64
N GLY A 330 -3.28 10.85 -14.98
CA GLY A 330 -2.99 11.33 -16.31
C GLY A 330 -2.14 12.59 -16.30
N GLY A 331 -1.92 13.18 -17.47
CA GLY A 331 -1.15 14.43 -17.57
C GLY A 331 -0.88 14.89 -19.00
N TRP A 332 -0.11 15.98 -19.10
CA TRP A 332 0.19 16.68 -20.35
C TRP A 332 1.68 16.97 -20.46
N THR A 333 2.24 16.78 -21.63
CA THR A 333 3.61 17.19 -21.94
C THR A 333 3.66 18.70 -22.17
N LEU A 334 4.52 19.39 -21.41
CA LEU A 334 4.81 20.82 -21.60
C LEU A 334 5.94 21.04 -22.60
N GLY A 335 6.94 20.16 -22.59
CA GLY A 335 8.08 20.21 -23.47
C GLY A 335 8.90 18.94 -23.41
N GLU A 336 9.44 18.55 -24.55
CA GLU A 336 10.30 17.38 -24.70
C GLU A 336 11.48 17.72 -25.61
N GLY A 337 12.68 17.56 -25.10
CA GLY A 337 13.93 17.69 -25.82
C GLY A 337 14.71 16.39 -25.78
N GLN A 338 15.89 16.37 -26.40
CA GLN A 338 16.74 15.16 -26.45
C GLN A 338 17.15 14.65 -25.05
N THR A 339 17.33 15.55 -24.10
CA THR A 339 17.83 15.22 -22.76
C THR A 339 16.87 15.64 -21.64
N SER A 340 15.76 16.27 -21.95
CA SER A 340 14.81 16.74 -20.94
C SER A 340 13.36 16.50 -21.36
N LYS A 341 12.50 16.25 -20.34
CA LYS A 341 11.06 16.15 -20.53
C LYS A 341 10.36 16.80 -19.34
N HIS A 342 9.40 17.65 -19.64
CA HIS A 342 8.64 18.43 -18.68
C HIS A 342 7.15 18.18 -18.90
N GLN A 343 6.44 17.92 -17.80
CA GLN A 343 5.03 17.53 -17.85
C GLN A 343 4.26 18.12 -16.67
N ILE A 344 2.97 18.26 -16.85
CA ILE A 344 2.02 18.41 -15.74
C ILE A 344 1.37 17.04 -15.52
N GLY A 345 1.48 16.54 -14.31
CA GLY A 345 0.82 15.30 -13.88
C GLY A 345 -0.31 15.57 -12.91
N VAL A 346 -1.34 14.73 -12.97
CA VAL A 346 -2.42 14.65 -11.97
C VAL A 346 -2.32 13.30 -11.29
N LEU A 347 -2.28 13.30 -9.96
CA LEU A 347 -2.12 12.10 -9.15
C LEU A 347 -3.21 12.02 -8.09
N MET A 348 -3.58 10.79 -7.75
CA MET A 348 -4.39 10.47 -6.58
C MET A 348 -3.47 9.89 -5.51
N ASN A 349 -3.58 10.41 -4.29
CA ASN A 349 -2.66 10.08 -3.22
C ASN A 349 -3.43 9.54 -2.01
N TYR A 350 -2.84 8.55 -1.38
CA TYR A 350 -3.21 8.02 -0.08
C TYR A 350 -1.99 8.04 0.82
N ASP A 351 -2.11 8.74 1.94
CA ASP A 351 -1.06 8.87 2.94
C ASP A 351 -1.54 8.33 4.29
N TYR A 352 -0.74 7.49 4.92
CA TYR A 352 -0.86 7.06 6.31
C TYR A 352 0.51 7.12 6.97
N PHE A 353 0.61 7.90 8.02
CA PHE A 353 1.78 7.99 8.88
C PHE A 353 1.37 7.82 10.32
N SER A 354 2.06 6.97 11.05
CA SER A 354 1.94 6.84 12.50
C SER A 354 3.34 6.62 13.06
N ASN A 355 3.82 7.59 13.80
CA ASN A 355 5.07 7.50 14.52
C ASN A 355 4.94 8.22 15.89
N PRO A 356 5.92 8.12 16.79
CA PRO A 356 5.78 8.66 18.15
C PRO A 356 5.45 10.15 18.23
N ALA A 357 5.79 10.95 17.22
CA ALA A 357 5.63 12.40 17.25
C ALA A 357 4.59 12.93 16.24
N TYR A 358 4.11 12.06 15.35
CA TYR A 358 3.38 12.51 14.17
C TYR A 358 2.41 11.41 13.72
N GLU A 359 1.12 11.72 13.72
CA GLU A 359 0.08 10.91 13.07
C GLU A 359 -0.62 11.79 12.04
N TYR A 360 -0.64 11.29 10.83
CA TYR A 360 -1.26 11.96 9.70
C TYR A 360 -1.80 10.94 8.72
N GLY A 361 -3.07 11.06 8.37
CA GLY A 361 -3.73 10.31 7.31
C GLY A 361 -4.42 11.26 6.34
N ALA A 362 -4.36 10.98 5.04
CA ALA A 362 -5.02 11.84 4.06
C ALA A 362 -5.37 11.13 2.76
N GLN A 363 -6.50 11.54 2.20
CA GLN A 363 -6.89 11.28 0.83
C GLN A 363 -6.82 12.59 0.06
N SER A 364 -5.95 12.66 -0.95
CA SER A 364 -5.70 13.90 -1.66
C SER A 364 -5.52 13.71 -3.16
N ILE A 365 -5.72 14.79 -3.90
CA ILE A 365 -5.42 14.89 -5.33
C ILE A 365 -4.35 15.96 -5.50
N SER A 366 -3.30 15.64 -6.24
CA SER A 366 -2.24 16.58 -6.58
C SER A 366 -2.16 16.80 -8.09
N ALA A 367 -1.76 18.01 -8.47
CA ALA A 367 -1.48 18.35 -9.86
C ALA A 367 -0.30 19.29 -9.93
N GLY A 368 0.69 19.02 -10.77
CA GLY A 368 1.85 19.88 -10.85
C GLY A 368 2.95 19.40 -11.77
N LEU A 369 4.09 20.08 -11.65
CA LEU A 369 5.25 19.91 -12.54
C LEU A 369 6.03 18.66 -12.20
N ILE A 370 6.31 17.87 -13.23
CA ILE A 370 7.22 16.74 -13.23
C ILE A 370 8.23 16.97 -14.34
N SER A 371 9.50 17.08 -13.97
CA SER A 371 10.59 17.34 -14.89
C SER A 371 11.70 16.31 -14.75
N ARG A 372 12.18 15.81 -15.88
CA ARG A 372 13.31 14.89 -15.93
C ARG A 372 14.37 15.41 -16.88
N TRP A 373 15.62 15.33 -16.44
CA TRP A 373 16.81 15.57 -17.24
C TRP A 373 17.69 14.33 -17.25
N LYS A 374 18.01 13.82 -18.43
CA LYS A 374 18.96 12.72 -18.63
C LYS A 374 20.22 13.28 -19.27
N ARG A 375 21.38 13.11 -18.64
CA ARG A 375 22.67 13.40 -19.26
C ARG A 375 23.22 12.12 -19.89
N PRO A 376 23.81 12.18 -21.09
CA PRO A 376 24.43 11.01 -21.70
C PRO A 376 25.42 10.36 -20.72
N GLY A 377 25.24 9.09 -20.49
CA GLY A 377 26.19 8.20 -19.86
C GLY A 377 26.03 7.91 -18.38
N ARG A 378 25.42 8.71 -17.47
CA ARG A 378 25.43 8.31 -16.05
C ARG A 378 24.44 9.01 -15.10
N PHE A 379 23.98 10.20 -15.39
CA PHE A 379 23.19 10.96 -14.42
C PHE A 379 21.78 11.22 -14.93
N SER A 380 20.82 11.02 -14.08
CA SER A 380 19.47 11.56 -14.29
C SER A 380 19.03 12.39 -13.09
N THR A 381 18.35 13.48 -13.38
CA THR A 381 17.73 14.34 -12.37
C THR A 381 16.22 14.33 -12.61
N ARG A 382 15.44 14.16 -11.55
CA ARG A 382 13.98 14.31 -11.57
C ARG A 382 13.55 15.31 -10.51
N LEU A 383 12.75 16.28 -10.91
CA LEU A 383 12.12 17.27 -10.04
C LEU A 383 10.61 17.10 -10.12
N GLU A 384 9.97 17.07 -8.98
CA GLU A 384 8.53 17.03 -8.83
C GLU A 384 8.10 18.19 -7.92
N ILE A 385 7.11 18.96 -8.34
CA ILE A 385 6.47 20.00 -7.54
C ILE A 385 4.96 19.82 -7.72
N LEU A 386 4.31 19.26 -6.71
CA LEU A 386 2.95 18.77 -6.75
C LEU A 386 2.11 19.42 -5.64
N PRO A 387 1.55 20.62 -5.87
CA PRO A 387 0.46 21.13 -5.04
C PRO A 387 -0.66 20.11 -4.94
N ARG A 388 -1.28 20.01 -3.75
CA ARG A 388 -2.36 19.06 -3.51
C ARG A 388 -3.53 19.67 -2.76
N VAL A 389 -4.71 19.15 -3.03
CA VAL A 389 -5.93 19.39 -2.26
C VAL A 389 -6.17 18.13 -1.43
N VAL A 390 -6.21 18.31 -0.12
CA VAL A 390 -6.57 17.25 0.82
C VAL A 390 -8.09 17.28 0.97
N VAL A 391 -8.75 16.23 0.50
CA VAL A 391 -10.23 16.13 0.57
C VAL A 391 -10.65 15.84 2.00
N MET A 392 -9.97 14.91 2.65
CA MET A 392 -10.10 14.63 4.08
C MET A 392 -8.72 14.27 4.63
N GLY A 393 -8.31 14.99 5.66
CA GLY A 393 -7.13 14.72 6.46
C GLY A 393 -7.54 14.38 7.88
N ALA A 394 -6.75 13.53 8.53
CA ALA A 394 -6.79 13.26 9.95
C ALA A 394 -5.40 13.55 10.51
N THR A 395 -5.31 14.36 11.53
CA THR A 395 -4.07 14.81 12.14
C THR A 395 -4.10 14.68 13.64
N LEU A 396 -2.97 14.31 14.25
CA LEU A 396 -2.84 14.20 15.69
C LEU A 396 -3.23 15.51 16.38
N SER A 397 -4.11 15.41 17.39
CA SER A 397 -4.56 16.51 18.24
C SER A 397 -3.95 16.38 19.64
N ASP A 398 -3.49 17.49 20.21
CA ASP A 398 -3.06 17.55 21.61
C ASP A 398 -4.25 17.82 22.58
N VAL A 399 -5.42 18.10 21.99
CA VAL A 399 -6.67 18.27 22.71
C VAL A 399 -7.51 17.01 22.55
N VAL A 400 -7.39 16.11 23.53
CA VAL A 400 -8.16 14.86 23.54
C VAL A 400 -9.62 15.18 23.84
N SER A 401 -10.53 14.67 23.04
CA SER A 401 -11.98 14.81 23.27
C SER A 401 -12.38 14.14 24.59
N PRO A 402 -12.92 14.87 25.57
CA PRO A 402 -13.31 14.28 26.85
C PRO A 402 -14.52 13.33 26.75
N MET A 403 -15.31 13.44 25.68
CA MET A 403 -16.48 12.58 25.46
C MET A 403 -16.15 11.28 24.75
N THR A 404 -15.17 11.32 23.83
CA THR A 404 -14.90 10.19 22.93
C THR A 404 -13.52 9.59 23.12
N GLY A 405 -12.60 10.28 23.79
CA GLY A 405 -11.21 9.87 23.93
C GLY A 405 -10.38 9.97 22.65
N ARG A 406 -10.94 10.54 21.56
CA ARG A 406 -10.25 10.72 20.30
C ARG A 406 -9.15 11.77 20.43
N ASP A 407 -7.96 11.46 19.95
CA ASP A 407 -6.76 12.26 20.02
C ASP A 407 -6.27 12.75 18.63
N TYR A 408 -7.20 12.89 17.69
CA TYR A 408 -6.92 13.44 16.36
C TYR A 408 -8.12 14.21 15.81
N ASP A 409 -7.84 15.16 14.92
CA ASP A 409 -8.82 16.06 14.33
C ASP A 409 -8.97 15.76 12.84
N PHE A 410 -10.20 15.94 12.33
CA PHE A 410 -10.50 15.80 10.91
C PHE A 410 -10.69 17.16 10.23
N GLY A 411 -10.22 17.29 8.99
CA GLY A 411 -10.51 18.44 8.16
C GLY A 411 -10.00 18.33 6.73
N PRO A 412 -10.57 19.13 5.81
CA PRO A 412 -10.00 19.36 4.49
C PRO A 412 -8.76 20.25 4.59
N GLY A 413 -7.96 20.26 3.52
CA GLY A 413 -6.76 21.05 3.52
C GLY A 413 -6.10 21.22 2.16
N VAL A 414 -4.94 21.81 2.20
CA VAL A 414 -4.06 21.97 1.04
C VAL A 414 -2.63 21.66 1.42
N GLY A 415 -1.80 21.38 0.44
CA GLY A 415 -0.39 21.12 0.71
C GLY A 415 0.45 21.11 -0.57
N VAL A 416 1.70 20.72 -0.40
CA VAL A 416 2.63 20.54 -1.52
C VAL A 416 3.57 19.38 -1.23
N THR A 417 3.88 18.63 -2.27
CA THR A 417 5.00 17.68 -2.29
C THR A 417 6.03 18.22 -3.28
N ALA A 418 7.25 18.44 -2.81
CA ALA A 418 8.39 18.76 -3.64
C ALA A 418 9.47 17.71 -3.48
N ARG A 419 10.01 17.15 -4.57
CA ARG A 419 11.00 16.09 -4.55
C ARG A 419 12.05 16.32 -5.62
N LEU A 420 13.30 16.20 -5.24
CA LEU A 420 14.45 16.19 -6.16
C LEU A 420 15.20 14.89 -6.02
N ILE A 421 15.35 14.17 -7.11
CA ILE A 421 16.04 12.87 -7.17
C ILE A 421 17.22 12.98 -8.13
N LEU A 422 18.40 12.72 -7.63
CA LEU A 422 19.64 12.61 -8.38
C LEU A 422 20.04 11.14 -8.41
N SER A 423 20.13 10.54 -9.60
CA SER A 423 20.45 9.12 -9.75
C SER A 423 21.71 8.92 -10.58
N TRP A 424 22.60 8.05 -10.10
CA TRP A 424 23.74 7.53 -10.84
C TRP A 424 23.43 6.12 -11.30
N GLN A 425 23.30 5.93 -12.58
CA GLN A 425 22.92 4.64 -13.14
C GLN A 425 23.78 3.49 -12.60
N GLY A 426 23.12 2.53 -11.96
CA GLY A 426 23.74 1.34 -11.40
C GLY A 426 24.58 1.52 -10.13
N ARG A 427 24.70 2.73 -9.55
CA ARG A 427 25.56 2.97 -8.38
C ARG A 427 24.82 3.47 -7.15
N GLY A 428 23.86 4.37 -7.32
CA GLY A 428 23.14 4.92 -6.19
C GLY A 428 22.29 6.13 -6.54
N ARG A 429 21.69 6.74 -5.52
CA ARG A 429 20.89 7.95 -5.68
C ARG A 429 20.93 8.81 -4.41
N ILE A 430 20.67 10.08 -4.59
CA ILE A 430 20.31 11.02 -3.51
C ILE A 430 18.92 11.52 -3.81
N GLU A 431 18.06 11.51 -2.80
CA GLU A 431 16.71 12.03 -2.85
C GLU A 431 16.54 13.04 -1.72
N THR A 432 16.05 14.23 -2.04
CA THR A 432 15.57 15.19 -1.05
C THR A 432 14.10 15.45 -1.32
N GLY A 433 13.31 15.52 -0.26
CA GLY A 433 11.87 15.69 -0.35
C GLY A 433 11.33 16.60 0.75
N TYR A 434 10.37 17.41 0.38
CA TYR A 434 9.57 18.23 1.28
C TYR A 434 8.11 17.89 1.04
N VAL A 435 7.39 17.60 2.11
CA VAL A 435 5.94 17.39 2.09
C VAL A 435 5.34 18.30 3.15
N ASN A 436 4.34 19.06 2.77
CA ASN A 436 3.61 19.93 3.67
C ASN A 436 2.10 19.69 3.53
N SER A 437 1.38 19.87 4.62
CA SER A 437 -0.08 19.92 4.66
C SER A 437 -0.55 20.97 5.66
N TYR A 438 -1.51 21.77 5.25
CA TYR A 438 -2.35 22.58 6.11
C TYR A 438 -3.72 21.92 6.19
N ILE A 439 -4.19 21.64 7.40
CA ILE A 439 -5.52 21.07 7.66
C ILE A 439 -6.30 22.05 8.52
N LYS A 440 -7.49 22.43 8.07
CA LYS A 440 -8.46 23.18 8.87
C LYS A 440 -9.44 22.21 9.52
N THR A 441 -9.43 22.14 10.83
CA THR A 441 -10.32 21.23 11.56
C THR A 441 -11.79 21.60 11.34
N VAL A 442 -12.56 20.58 10.97
CA VAL A 442 -14.05 20.66 10.88
C VAL A 442 -14.70 19.75 11.89
N ASN A 443 -13.96 18.76 12.42
CA ASN A 443 -14.42 17.91 13.50
C ASN A 443 -13.25 17.54 14.42
N GLY A 444 -13.34 17.96 15.67
CA GLY A 444 -12.33 17.91 16.71
C GLY A 444 -12.26 19.23 17.47
N ALA A 445 -11.09 19.57 18.01
CA ALA A 445 -10.85 20.88 18.60
C ALA A 445 -10.84 21.95 17.49
N ASP A 446 -11.44 23.13 17.71
CA ASP A 446 -11.35 24.23 16.72
C ASP A 446 -9.87 24.66 16.57
N SER A 447 -9.28 24.23 15.47
CA SER A 447 -7.83 24.29 15.27
C SER A 447 -7.45 24.38 13.80
N GLU A 448 -6.16 24.70 13.61
CA GLU A 448 -5.46 24.66 12.33
C GLU A 448 -4.12 23.94 12.52
N HIS A 449 -3.84 22.98 11.65
CA HIS A 449 -2.63 22.19 11.73
C HIS A 449 -1.76 22.40 10.49
N PHE A 450 -0.48 22.71 10.74
CA PHE A 450 0.56 22.77 9.73
C PHE A 450 1.52 21.60 9.99
N GLU A 451 1.55 20.67 9.10
CA GLU A 451 2.39 19.50 9.19
C GLU A 451 3.36 19.46 8.03
N ASP A 452 4.63 19.26 8.32
CA ASP A 452 5.64 19.12 7.29
C ASP A 452 6.70 18.08 7.63
N ALA A 453 7.32 17.56 6.57
CA ALA A 453 8.47 16.68 6.66
C ALA A 453 9.48 17.09 5.60
N LEU A 454 10.67 17.45 6.04
CA LEU A 454 11.83 17.67 5.17
C LEU A 454 12.81 16.51 5.33
N GLY A 455 13.12 15.82 4.25
CA GLY A 455 13.99 14.66 4.27
C GLY A 455 15.09 14.69 3.22
N ILE A 456 16.18 14.02 3.54
CA ILE A 456 17.25 13.68 2.60
C ILE A 456 17.64 12.21 2.79
N GLU A 457 17.77 11.49 1.69
CA GLU A 457 18.21 10.10 1.66
C GLU A 457 19.37 9.93 0.68
N GLY A 458 20.43 9.30 1.12
CA GLY A 458 21.50 8.78 0.29
C GLY A 458 21.47 7.26 0.28
N ARG A 459 21.56 6.67 -0.92
CA ARG A 459 21.58 5.22 -1.10
C ARG A 459 22.66 4.83 -2.09
N VAL A 460 23.45 3.81 -1.75
CA VAL A 460 24.52 3.28 -2.60
C VAL A 460 24.36 1.78 -2.82
N ARG A 461 24.68 1.31 -4.01
CA ARG A 461 24.77 -0.10 -4.33
C ARG A 461 26.17 -0.60 -3.95
N LEU A 462 26.24 -1.61 -3.11
CA LEU A 462 27.47 -2.25 -2.67
C LEU A 462 27.81 -3.48 -3.52
N LEU A 463 26.82 -4.34 -3.77
CA LEU A 463 26.91 -5.55 -4.57
C LEU A 463 25.72 -5.63 -5.54
N LYS A 464 25.59 -6.71 -6.31
CA LYS A 464 24.55 -6.87 -7.35
C LYS A 464 23.15 -6.37 -6.95
N ARG A 465 22.65 -6.82 -5.79
CA ARG A 465 21.32 -6.44 -5.26
C ARG A 465 21.38 -5.82 -3.88
N LEU A 466 22.55 -5.86 -3.23
CA LEU A 466 22.73 -5.33 -1.90
C LEU A 466 23.18 -3.88 -1.94
N GLY A 467 22.63 -3.07 -1.09
CA GLY A 467 22.98 -1.68 -0.89
C GLY A 467 22.90 -1.28 0.56
N ALA A 468 23.23 -0.06 0.82
CA ALA A 468 23.05 0.58 2.12
C ALA A 468 22.58 2.01 1.90
N GLY A 469 21.95 2.57 2.92
CA GLY A 469 21.50 3.94 2.86
C GLY A 469 21.44 4.59 4.23
N VAL A 470 21.41 5.91 4.17
CA VAL A 470 21.17 6.78 5.31
C VAL A 470 20.06 7.74 4.93
N ARG A 471 19.09 7.93 5.83
CA ARG A 471 18.00 8.88 5.66
C ARG A 471 17.90 9.74 6.91
N TYR A 472 17.83 11.02 6.69
CA TYR A 472 17.43 11.99 7.70
C TYR A 472 16.08 12.58 7.31
N VAL A 473 15.14 12.62 8.25
CA VAL A 473 13.84 13.30 8.08
C VAL A 473 13.56 14.11 9.32
N ASN A 474 13.19 15.35 9.15
CA ASN A 474 12.70 16.18 10.23
C ASN A 474 11.21 16.43 10.06
N TYR A 475 10.42 15.96 11.01
CA TYR A 475 8.97 16.16 11.06
C TYR A 475 8.65 17.34 11.95
N HIS A 476 7.81 18.24 11.46
CA HIS A 476 7.26 19.35 12.23
C HIS A 476 5.75 19.29 12.20
N ARG A 477 5.16 19.65 13.35
CA ARG A 477 3.74 19.90 13.48
C ARG A 477 3.54 21.16 14.30
N ASN A 478 2.84 22.14 13.74
CA ASN A 478 2.38 23.33 14.44
C ASN A 478 0.86 23.30 14.46
N SER A 479 0.29 23.15 15.65
CA SER A 479 -1.16 23.11 15.88
C SER A 479 -1.57 24.39 16.62
N TYR A 480 -2.47 25.15 16.02
CA TYR A 480 -3.02 26.38 16.57
C TYR A 480 -4.44 26.12 17.02
N TYR A 481 -4.68 26.17 18.31
CA TYR A 481 -5.96 25.84 18.94
C TYR A 481 -6.69 27.11 19.41
N LYS A 482 -8.00 27.18 19.13
CA LYS A 482 -8.84 28.22 19.72
C LYS A 482 -9.27 27.79 21.13
N GLY A 483 -8.81 28.53 22.11
CA GLY A 483 -9.15 28.27 23.52
C GLY A 483 -8.21 27.31 24.25
N PHE A 484 -7.15 26.82 23.59
CA PHE A 484 -6.10 26.01 24.19
C PHE A 484 -4.73 26.55 23.75
N PRO A 485 -3.64 26.21 24.45
CA PRO A 485 -2.28 26.59 24.03
C PRO A 485 -1.92 25.99 22.67
N ASP A 486 -1.20 26.78 21.87
CA ASP A 486 -0.59 26.29 20.64
C ASP A 486 0.48 25.25 20.94
N VAL A 487 0.59 24.25 20.07
CA VAL A 487 1.57 23.17 20.21
C VAL A 487 2.51 23.15 19.02
N ARG A 488 3.80 23.02 19.30
CA ARG A 488 4.85 22.87 18.28
C ARG A 488 5.65 21.62 18.56
N VAL A 489 5.68 20.71 17.61
CA VAL A 489 6.43 19.46 17.68
C VAL A 489 7.51 19.46 16.61
N ASN A 490 8.72 19.10 17.01
CA ASN A 490 9.85 18.91 16.12
C ASN A 490 10.47 17.54 16.41
N SER A 491 10.52 16.67 15.41
CA SER A 491 11.01 15.29 15.56
C SER A 491 11.98 14.92 14.44
N PRO A 492 13.27 15.25 14.62
CA PRO A 492 14.32 14.77 13.73
C PRO A 492 14.51 13.25 13.89
N GLN A 493 14.62 12.57 12.76
CA GLN A 493 14.80 11.12 12.69
C GLN A 493 15.98 10.79 11.80
N LEU A 494 16.90 9.98 12.28
CA LEU A 494 18.02 9.45 11.52
C LEU A 494 17.87 7.94 11.37
N MET A 495 17.98 7.48 10.12
CA MET A 495 17.80 6.06 9.77
C MET A 495 19.04 5.53 9.05
N PHE A 496 19.49 4.35 9.46
CA PHE A 496 20.54 3.59 8.79
C PHE A 496 19.95 2.25 8.37
N PHE A 497 20.16 1.84 7.14
CA PHE A 497 19.56 0.61 6.62
C PHE A 497 20.43 -0.10 5.61
N GLY A 498 20.34 -1.45 5.64
CA GLY A 498 20.68 -2.31 4.53
C GLY A 498 19.51 -2.40 3.57
N SER A 499 19.80 -2.51 2.28
CA SER A 499 18.82 -2.49 1.21
C SER A 499 19.01 -3.69 0.29
N LEU A 500 17.94 -4.45 0.08
CA LEU A 500 17.87 -5.49 -0.95
C LEU A 500 17.05 -4.96 -2.14
N ALA A 501 17.72 -4.65 -3.23
CA ALA A 501 17.05 -4.17 -4.43
C ALA A 501 16.26 -5.29 -5.11
N ILE A 502 15.00 -5.01 -5.48
CA ILE A 502 14.25 -5.82 -6.43
C ILE A 502 14.93 -5.63 -7.80
N PRO A 503 15.11 -6.71 -8.58
CA PRO A 503 15.72 -6.58 -9.91
C PRO A 503 14.96 -5.54 -10.73
N GLU A 504 15.70 -4.59 -11.31
CA GLU A 504 15.12 -3.68 -12.30
C GLU A 504 14.67 -4.53 -13.50
N TRP A 505 13.44 -4.32 -13.91
CA TRP A 505 12.87 -4.91 -15.10
C TRP A 505 12.49 -3.79 -16.06
N LYS A 506 12.79 -3.96 -17.34
CA LYS A 506 12.37 -3.08 -18.42
C LYS A 506 11.62 -3.90 -19.46
N ALA A 507 10.62 -3.30 -20.08
CA ALA A 507 9.77 -3.99 -21.05
C ALA A 507 10.53 -4.43 -22.33
N ASP A 508 11.69 -3.83 -22.58
CA ASP A 508 12.51 -4.08 -23.77
C ASP A 508 13.69 -5.06 -23.50
N ASP A 509 13.80 -5.61 -22.26
CA ASP A 509 14.72 -6.67 -21.91
C ASP A 509 14.01 -8.04 -22.04
#